data_46c7133d78de7496d45f2f9dde02b5e8
#
_entry.id   46c7133d78de7496d45f2f9dde02b5e8
#
_cell.length_a   1.000
_cell.length_b   1.000
_cell.length_c   1.000
_cell.angle_alpha   90.00
_cell.angle_beta   90.00
_cell.angle_gamma   90.00
#
_symmetry.space_group_name_H-M   'P 1'
#
loop_
_entity.id
_entity.type
_entity.pdbx_description
1 polymer ?
#
loop_
_entity_poly.entity_id
_entity_poly.type
_entity_poly.pdbx_seq_one_letter_code
_entity_poly.pdbx_strand_id
1 'polypeptide(L)'
;NPYVVGMCDIVPPFVQHESIMAYFDKLGNKMDHMHIIDGENGSDTHLIPGEGNIPIKEMLYEMKRIGYDKTATLELVTNYINEPRFYAKRAIDNMRELMAEAGIV
;
A
#
# COMPACT_ATOMS: atom_id res chain seq x y z
N ASN A 1 20.70 -8.48 12.51
CA ASN A 1 21.26 -9.23 11.39
C ASN A 1 21.10 -8.40 10.09
N PRO A 2 22.18 -8.02 9.40
CA PRO A 2 22.11 -7.17 8.22
C PRO A 2 21.47 -7.86 7.00
N TYR A 3 21.26 -9.14 7.06
CA TYR A 3 20.61 -9.90 5.98
C TYR A 3 19.11 -10.09 6.19
N VAL A 4 18.55 -9.62 7.30
CA VAL A 4 17.12 -9.70 7.58
C VAL A 4 16.50 -8.33 7.32
N VAL A 5 15.51 -8.29 6.45
CA VAL A 5 14.74 -7.09 6.13
C VAL A 5 13.25 -7.34 6.41
N GLY A 6 12.48 -6.27 6.49
CA GLY A 6 11.06 -6.35 6.73
C GLY A 6 10.25 -5.99 5.50
N MET A 7 9.02 -6.47 5.47
CA MET A 7 8.02 -6.11 4.47
C MET A 7 6.75 -5.67 5.20
N CYS A 8 6.13 -4.62 4.72
CA CYS A 8 4.87 -4.14 5.26
C CYS A 8 3.74 -4.43 4.28
N ASP A 9 2.79 -5.25 4.70
CA ASP A 9 1.50 -5.39 4.05
C ASP A 9 0.51 -4.51 4.80
N ILE A 10 -0.16 -3.59 4.10
CA ILE A 10 -0.98 -2.58 4.77
C ILE A 10 -2.37 -3.09 5.15
N VAL A 11 -2.80 -4.24 4.64
CA VAL A 11 -4.13 -4.79 4.94
C VAL A 11 -4.26 -5.29 6.38
N PRO A 12 -3.33 -6.12 6.92
CA PRO A 12 -3.47 -6.60 8.28
C PRO A 12 -3.64 -5.51 9.34
N PRO A 13 -2.83 -4.43 9.35
CA PRO A 13 -3.06 -3.32 10.29
C PRO A 13 -4.44 -2.70 10.12
N PHE A 14 -4.88 -2.50 8.89
CA PHE A 14 -6.19 -1.92 8.60
C PHE A 14 -7.33 -2.79 9.15
N VAL A 15 -7.28 -4.09 8.90
CA VAL A 15 -8.30 -5.04 9.39
C VAL A 15 -8.33 -5.07 10.92
N GLN A 16 -7.18 -4.94 11.56
CA GLN A 16 -7.07 -4.96 13.03
C GLN A 16 -7.24 -3.58 13.66
N HIS A 17 -7.58 -2.57 12.87
CA HIS A 17 -7.72 -1.17 13.33
C HIS A 17 -6.47 -0.63 13.99
N GLU A 18 -5.30 -1.02 13.49
CA GLU A 18 -4.01 -0.51 13.94
C GLU A 18 -3.50 0.57 12.99
N SER A 19 -2.60 1.43 13.48
CA SER A 19 -2.00 2.46 12.64
C SER A 19 -0.96 1.86 11.68
N ILE A 20 -1.17 2.05 10.38
CA ILE A 20 -0.21 1.63 9.35
C ILE A 20 1.12 2.38 9.54
N MET A 21 1.05 3.66 9.86
CA MET A 21 2.24 4.50 10.05
C MET A 21 3.10 4.05 11.24
N ALA A 22 2.49 3.46 12.26
CA ALA A 22 3.23 2.89 13.39
C ALA A 22 4.13 1.72 12.97
N TYR A 23 3.74 0.98 11.95
CA TYR A 23 4.58 -0.08 11.39
C TYR A 23 5.80 0.49 10.68
N PHE A 24 5.68 1.64 10.04
CA PHE A 24 6.82 2.33 9.43
C PHE A 24 7.86 2.69 10.49
N ASP A 25 7.41 3.21 11.62
CA ASP A 25 8.32 3.56 12.74
C ASP A 25 9.02 2.32 13.30
N LYS A 26 8.30 1.21 13.43
CA LYS A 26 8.85 -0.03 13.96
C LYS A 26 9.84 -0.70 13.02
N LEU A 27 9.54 -0.71 11.72
CA LEU A 27 10.40 -1.32 10.72
C LEU A 27 11.60 -0.42 10.38
N GLY A 28 11.39 0.89 10.36
CA GLY A 28 12.44 1.86 10.07
C GLY A 28 13.12 1.57 8.73
N ASN A 29 14.45 1.63 8.71
CA ASN A 29 15.23 1.39 7.49
C ASN A 29 15.33 -0.09 7.10
N LYS A 30 14.72 -0.99 7.87
CA LYS A 30 14.62 -2.41 7.53
C LYS A 30 13.46 -2.71 6.59
N MET A 31 12.57 -1.74 6.34
CA MET A 31 11.44 -1.93 5.44
C MET A 31 11.91 -1.81 3.99
N ASP A 32 12.03 -2.93 3.31
CA ASP A 32 12.57 -3.03 1.96
C ASP A 32 11.51 -3.24 0.89
N HIS A 33 10.29 -3.60 1.29
CA HIS A 33 9.21 -3.86 0.37
C HIS A 33 7.87 -3.59 1.02
N MET A 34 6.88 -3.22 0.20
CA MET A 34 5.50 -3.05 0.67
C MET A 34 4.54 -3.76 -0.28
N HIS A 35 3.46 -4.29 0.29
CA HIS A 35 2.27 -4.66 -0.45
C HIS A 35 1.22 -3.58 -0.25
N ILE A 36 0.79 -2.97 -1.35
CA ILE A 36 -0.20 -1.90 -1.33
C ILE A 36 -1.48 -2.39 -1.99
N ILE A 37 -2.56 -2.24 -1.26
CA ILE A 37 -3.88 -2.63 -1.70
C ILE A 37 -4.88 -1.78 -0.92
N ASP A 38 -6.07 -1.63 -1.43
CA ASP A 38 -7.13 -0.95 -0.68
C ASP A 38 -8.07 -1.95 -0.02
N GLY A 39 -8.88 -1.47 0.88
CA GLY A 39 -9.86 -2.27 1.59
C GLY A 39 -11.02 -1.40 2.03
N GLU A 40 -12.10 -2.03 2.48
CA GLU A 40 -13.31 -1.34 2.83
C GLU A 40 -13.83 -1.78 4.20
N ASN A 41 -14.16 -0.77 5.03
CA ASN A 41 -14.79 -1.00 6.34
C ASN A 41 -14.02 -1.96 7.27
N GLY A 42 -12.70 -1.91 7.24
CA GLY A 42 -11.86 -2.76 8.07
C GLY A 42 -11.85 -4.23 7.63
N SER A 43 -12.25 -4.52 6.40
CA SER A 43 -12.24 -5.89 5.87
C SER A 43 -11.10 -6.09 4.88
N ASP A 44 -10.72 -7.35 4.71
CA ASP A 44 -9.69 -7.78 3.77
C ASP A 44 -10.30 -7.99 2.37
N THR A 45 -10.72 -6.89 1.75
CA THR A 45 -11.39 -6.95 0.44
C THR A 45 -10.46 -6.88 -0.75
N HIS A 46 -9.23 -6.42 -0.58
CA HIS A 46 -8.22 -6.29 -1.64
C HIS A 46 -8.74 -5.50 -2.85
N LEU A 47 -9.09 -4.24 -2.61
CA LEU A 47 -9.60 -3.34 -3.65
C LEU A 47 -8.46 -2.57 -4.33
N ILE A 48 -8.75 -2.05 -5.51
CA ILE A 48 -7.86 -1.15 -6.22
C ILE A 48 -7.62 0.12 -5.38
N PRO A 49 -6.37 0.60 -5.28
CA PRO A 49 -6.08 1.83 -4.53
C PRO A 49 -7.00 2.98 -4.92
N GLY A 50 -7.59 3.62 -3.92
CA GLY A 50 -8.55 4.70 -4.08
C GLY A 50 -10.01 4.25 -4.11
N GLU A 51 -10.28 2.94 -4.16
CA GLU A 51 -11.64 2.41 -4.21
C GLU A 51 -12.15 1.91 -2.86
N GLY A 52 -11.35 2.04 -1.81
CA GLY A 52 -11.71 1.64 -0.46
C GLY A 52 -11.48 2.74 0.55
N ASN A 53 -11.26 2.34 1.80
CA ASN A 53 -11.14 3.26 2.94
C ASN A 53 -9.74 3.31 3.56
N ILE A 54 -8.78 2.53 3.08
CA ILE A 54 -7.40 2.60 3.60
C ILE A 54 -6.85 4.00 3.30
N PRO A 55 -6.23 4.67 4.28
CA PRO A 55 -5.69 6.03 4.08
C PRO A 55 -4.40 6.01 3.26
N ILE A 56 -4.49 5.57 1.99
CA ILE A 56 -3.32 5.37 1.14
C ILE A 56 -2.60 6.69 0.86
N LYS A 57 -3.34 7.76 0.65
CA LYS A 57 -2.74 9.07 0.38
C LYS A 57 -1.91 9.57 1.56
N GLU A 58 -2.45 9.46 2.75
CA GLU A 58 -1.75 9.82 3.99
C GLU A 58 -0.53 8.93 4.21
N MET A 59 -0.65 7.65 3.90
CA MET A 59 0.46 6.70 3.92
C MET A 59 1.57 7.12 2.94
N LEU A 60 1.21 7.56 1.75
CA LEU A 60 2.18 8.04 0.75
C LEU A 60 2.90 9.30 1.22
N TYR A 61 2.21 10.23 1.89
CA TYR A 61 2.86 11.38 2.52
C TYR A 61 3.90 10.93 3.54
N GLU A 62 3.56 9.95 4.36
CA GLU A 62 4.48 9.42 5.37
C GLU A 62 5.67 8.70 4.73
N MET A 63 5.45 7.92 3.68
CA MET A 63 6.51 7.27 2.92
C MET A 63 7.49 8.30 2.36
N LYS A 64 6.96 9.40 1.83
CA LYS A 64 7.79 10.50 1.33
C LYS A 64 8.59 11.14 2.46
N ARG A 65 7.96 11.39 3.60
CA ARG A 65 8.60 12.01 4.76
C ARG A 65 9.79 11.19 5.26
N ILE A 66 9.64 9.87 5.34
CA ILE A 66 10.71 8.98 5.80
C ILE A 66 11.76 8.65 4.73
N GLY A 67 11.55 9.11 3.49
CA GLY A 67 12.48 8.87 2.40
C GLY A 67 12.47 7.44 1.88
N TYR A 68 11.31 6.77 1.93
CA TYR A 68 11.19 5.40 1.40
C TYR A 68 11.42 5.40 -0.12
N ASP A 69 12.43 4.68 -0.58
CA ASP A 69 12.83 4.60 -1.99
C ASP A 69 12.95 3.16 -2.49
N LYS A 70 12.34 2.22 -1.80
CA LYS A 70 12.36 0.81 -2.14
C LYS A 70 11.16 0.44 -3.02
N THR A 71 10.81 -0.82 -3.05
CA THR A 71 9.77 -1.34 -3.94
C THR A 71 8.42 -1.50 -3.25
N ALA A 72 7.36 -1.47 -4.06
CA ALA A 72 6.01 -1.77 -3.61
C ALA A 72 5.28 -2.56 -4.69
N THR A 73 4.49 -3.53 -4.28
CA THR A 73 3.65 -4.34 -5.15
C THR A 73 2.19 -3.99 -4.92
N LEU A 74 1.46 -3.75 -6.00
CA LEU A 74 0.00 -3.67 -5.94
C LEU A 74 -0.54 -5.10 -5.95
N GLU A 75 -1.28 -5.47 -4.90
CA GLU A 75 -1.74 -6.84 -4.72
C GLU A 75 -3.23 -6.96 -4.99
N LEU A 76 -3.58 -7.37 -6.19
CA LEU A 76 -4.97 -7.64 -6.56
C LEU A 76 -5.26 -9.14 -6.47
N VAL A 77 -6.44 -9.48 -5.96
CA VAL A 77 -6.84 -10.86 -5.80
C VAL A 77 -8.14 -11.16 -6.56
N THR A 78 -8.89 -12.15 -6.13
CA THR A 78 -10.02 -12.76 -6.83
C THR A 78 -11.11 -11.81 -7.33
N ASN A 79 -11.28 -10.64 -6.73
CA ASN A 79 -12.30 -9.68 -7.14
C ASN A 79 -12.15 -9.22 -8.59
N TYR A 80 -10.93 -9.35 -9.15
CA TYR A 80 -10.60 -8.82 -10.47
C TYR A 80 -10.17 -9.94 -11.46
N ILE A 81 -10.48 -11.19 -11.14
CA ILE A 81 -9.98 -12.34 -11.89
C ILE A 81 -10.51 -12.42 -13.32
N ASN A 82 -11.69 -11.86 -13.58
CA ASN A 82 -12.33 -11.94 -14.91
C ASN A 82 -11.67 -11.01 -15.94
N GLU A 83 -11.04 -9.93 -15.51
CA GLU A 83 -10.44 -8.91 -16.37
C GLU A 83 -9.09 -8.44 -15.79
N PRO A 84 -8.12 -9.36 -15.60
CA PRO A 84 -6.92 -9.03 -14.82
C PRO A 84 -6.08 -7.91 -15.43
N ARG A 85 -5.94 -7.85 -16.74
CA ARG A 85 -5.17 -6.80 -17.42
C ARG A 85 -5.81 -5.43 -17.27
N PHE A 86 -7.13 -5.38 -17.44
CA PHE A 86 -7.89 -4.15 -17.30
C PHE A 86 -7.76 -3.58 -15.87
N TYR A 87 -7.97 -4.43 -14.88
CA TYR A 87 -7.91 -4.00 -13.48
C TYR A 87 -6.49 -3.71 -13.02
N ALA A 88 -5.49 -4.43 -13.52
CA ALA A 88 -4.09 -4.12 -13.23
C ALA A 88 -3.71 -2.73 -13.76
N LYS A 89 -4.14 -2.40 -14.99
CA LYS A 89 -3.92 -1.06 -15.55
C LYS A 89 -4.62 0.00 -14.72
N ARG A 90 -5.86 -0.23 -14.35
CA ARG A 90 -6.62 0.70 -13.50
C ARG A 90 -5.95 0.92 -12.16
N ALA A 91 -5.44 -0.15 -11.55
CA ALA A 91 -4.75 -0.08 -10.27
C ALA A 91 -3.49 0.78 -10.36
N ILE A 92 -2.67 0.57 -11.39
CA ILE A 92 -1.43 1.36 -11.55
C ILE A 92 -1.73 2.82 -11.89
N ASP A 93 -2.75 3.08 -12.70
CA ASP A 93 -3.15 4.44 -13.04
C ASP A 93 -3.64 5.19 -11.80
N ASN A 94 -4.49 4.55 -10.99
CA ASN A 94 -4.97 5.13 -9.73
C ASN A 94 -3.81 5.38 -8.76
N MET A 95 -2.89 4.43 -8.65
CA MET A 95 -1.74 4.57 -7.77
C MET A 95 -0.84 5.74 -8.19
N ARG A 96 -0.60 5.89 -9.48
CA ARG A 96 0.17 7.00 -10.01
C ARG A 96 -0.49 8.35 -9.72
N GLU A 97 -1.81 8.40 -9.82
CA GLU A 97 -2.57 9.61 -9.49
C GLU A 97 -2.44 9.96 -8.00
N LEU A 98 -2.60 8.97 -7.12
CA LEU A 98 -2.41 9.16 -5.68
C LEU A 98 -0.99 9.62 -5.35
N MET A 99 0.01 9.03 -6.00
CA MET A 99 1.41 9.42 -5.84
C MET A 99 1.63 10.86 -6.27
N ALA A 100 1.08 11.28 -7.41
CA ALA A 100 1.18 12.64 -7.89
C ALA A 100 0.54 13.63 -6.91
N GLU A 101 -0.62 13.30 -6.36
CA GLU A 101 -1.29 14.10 -5.34
C GLU A 101 -0.47 14.24 -4.06
N ALA A 102 0.28 13.20 -3.71
CA ALA A 102 1.16 13.20 -2.54
C ALA A 102 2.53 13.87 -2.82
N GLY A 103 2.77 14.30 -4.05
CA GLY A 103 4.03 14.90 -4.45
C GLY A 103 5.14 13.90 -4.71
N ILE A 104 4.79 12.65 -4.98
CA ILE A 104 5.73 11.60 -5.39
C ILE A 104 5.60 11.46 -6.91
N VAL A 105 6.69 11.63 -7.60
CA VAL A 105 6.68 11.62 -9.06
C VAL A 105 6.96 10.24 -9.61
#